data_42ff5fe08da3b82e8f94faa3a01e3cb2
#
_entry.id   42ff5fe08da3b82e8f94faa3a01e3cb2
#
_cell.length_a   1.000
_cell.length_b   1.000
_cell.length_c   1.000
_cell.angle_alpha   90.00
_cell.angle_beta   90.00
_cell.angle_gamma   90.00
#
_symmetry.space_group_name_H-M   'P 1'
#
loop_
_entity.id
_entity.type
_entity.pdbx_description
1 polymer ?
#
loop_
_entity_poly.entity_id
_entity_poly.type
_entity_poly.pdbx_seq_one_letter_code
_entity_poly.pdbx_strand_id
1 'polypeptide(L)'
;FSIYCALNIGQSWDQDAELLKGKVTIDYLFSFGKVNEDITYRENYSSIYLSLQYLITKIFPSKYEIQVSHLVNLFFSLATIFGISKICKILFNKKIGKIVFLILFFYPVFFGHMGFNSKDTILAFSHVWITYLAIKYLKTQNIKEKSFKCIVYIGILLAVATGIQLVFIGSLLPIILFILLEIFYFKKFICKEFSYKKFLLDLLKCFFVFYLLIILFWIDVHPNIFRLPFEFLLGTFDTDYKTGWCCNLINGKYYFSHEAPKFYFLKSFIYKSPEYLL
;
A
#
# COMPACT_ATOMS: atom_id res chain seq x y z
N PHE A 1 6.74 -18.95 14.28
CA PHE A 1 7.23 -17.85 15.13
C PHE A 1 6.51 -16.54 14.81
N SER A 2 6.46 -16.06 13.55
CA SER A 2 5.78 -14.80 13.18
C SER A 2 4.29 -14.77 13.54
N ILE A 3 3.57 -15.89 13.41
CA ILE A 3 2.17 -16.02 13.86
C ILE A 3 2.08 -15.84 15.38
N TYR A 4 2.96 -16.49 16.14
CA TYR A 4 3.00 -16.33 17.59
C TYR A 4 3.24 -14.87 17.99
N CYS A 5 4.20 -14.19 17.35
CA CYS A 5 4.46 -12.77 17.58
C CYS A 5 3.23 -11.92 17.26
N ALA A 6 2.58 -12.12 16.12
CA ALA A 6 1.39 -11.36 15.73
C ALA A 6 0.20 -11.55 16.69
N LEU A 7 0.05 -12.74 17.28
CA LEU A 7 -1.03 -13.01 18.24
C LEU A 7 -0.77 -12.43 19.63
N ASN A 8 0.50 -12.22 20.00
CA ASN A 8 0.90 -11.79 21.34
C ASN A 8 1.43 -10.34 21.39
N ILE A 9 1.57 -9.66 20.25
CA ILE A 9 1.91 -8.24 20.23
C ILE A 9 0.72 -7.42 20.72
N GLY A 10 1.02 -6.35 21.46
CA GLY A 10 0.01 -5.42 21.94
C GLY A 10 -0.59 -4.59 20.80
N GLN A 11 -1.68 -3.92 21.09
CA GLN A 11 -2.36 -3.01 20.20
C GLN A 11 -1.49 -1.79 19.87
N SER A 12 -1.48 -1.36 18.62
CA SER A 12 -0.84 -0.11 18.22
C SER A 12 -1.71 1.11 18.55
N TRP A 13 -1.06 2.27 18.65
CA TRP A 13 -1.73 3.54 18.98
C TRP A 13 -2.93 3.86 18.07
N ASP A 14 -2.81 3.61 16.77
CA ASP A 14 -3.81 3.99 15.77
C ASP A 14 -4.86 2.90 15.52
N GLN A 15 -4.70 1.70 16.05
CA GLN A 15 -5.46 0.52 15.63
C GLN A 15 -6.96 0.62 15.87
N ASP A 16 -7.38 1.19 17.02
CA ASP A 16 -8.81 1.39 17.31
C ASP A 16 -9.45 2.36 16.32
N ALA A 17 -8.75 3.45 16.02
CA ALA A 17 -9.21 4.44 15.04
C ALA A 17 -9.33 3.82 13.62
N GLU A 18 -8.37 2.98 13.24
CA GLU A 18 -8.37 2.27 11.96
C GLU A 18 -9.54 1.29 11.85
N LEU A 19 -9.78 0.46 12.86
CA LEU A 19 -10.91 -0.47 12.91
C LEU A 19 -12.25 0.27 12.90
N LEU A 20 -12.36 1.36 13.69
CA LEU A 20 -13.54 2.21 13.71
C LEU A 20 -13.83 2.80 12.32
N LYS A 21 -12.82 3.28 11.62
CA LYS A 21 -12.96 3.81 10.26
C LYS A 21 -13.46 2.74 9.29
N GLY A 22 -12.88 1.55 9.33
CA GLY A 22 -13.37 0.41 8.55
C GLY A 22 -14.85 0.12 8.84
N LYS A 23 -15.24 0.10 10.10
CA LYS A 23 -16.63 -0.08 10.55
C LYS A 23 -17.56 1.00 9.99
N VAL A 24 -17.24 2.27 10.20
CA VAL A 24 -18.06 3.41 9.75
C VAL A 24 -18.29 3.37 8.25
N THR A 25 -17.26 3.06 7.47
CA THR A 25 -17.38 2.95 6.01
C THR A 25 -18.31 1.80 5.61
N ILE A 26 -18.18 0.65 6.24
CA ILE A 26 -19.06 -0.50 5.97
C ILE A 26 -20.50 -0.21 6.36
N ASP A 27 -20.73 0.35 7.55
CA ASP A 27 -22.06 0.72 8.03
C ASP A 27 -22.72 1.76 7.10
N TYR A 28 -21.96 2.76 6.63
CA TYR A 28 -22.43 3.74 5.65
C TYR A 28 -22.84 3.09 4.32
N LEU A 29 -22.01 2.20 3.79
CA LEU A 29 -22.28 1.53 2.50
C LEU A 29 -23.52 0.63 2.59
N PHE A 30 -23.65 -0.15 3.66
CA PHE A 30 -24.79 -1.05 3.85
C PHE A 30 -26.10 -0.34 4.27
N SER A 31 -26.01 0.86 4.83
CA SER A 31 -27.17 1.70 5.14
C SER A 31 -27.60 2.64 3.99
N PHE A 32 -26.96 2.52 2.82
CA PHE A 32 -27.21 3.41 1.68
C PHE A 32 -27.03 4.90 2.00
N GLY A 33 -25.96 5.23 2.71
CA GLY A 33 -25.56 6.60 3.00
C GLY A 33 -26.16 7.19 4.27
N LYS A 34 -26.82 6.40 5.11
CA LYS A 34 -27.27 6.84 6.44
C LYS A 34 -26.12 6.72 7.43
N VAL A 35 -25.55 7.83 7.84
CA VAL A 35 -24.54 7.89 8.92
C VAL A 35 -25.26 8.24 10.22
N ASN A 36 -24.93 7.56 11.32
CA ASN A 36 -25.29 8.07 12.66
C ASN A 36 -24.53 9.38 12.88
N GLU A 37 -25.24 10.45 13.19
CA GLU A 37 -24.73 11.83 13.35
C GLU A 37 -23.59 11.94 14.39
N ASP A 38 -23.50 10.99 15.30
CA ASP A 38 -22.46 10.96 16.34
C ASP A 38 -21.06 10.54 15.86
N ILE A 39 -20.90 10.11 14.60
CA ILE A 39 -19.63 9.63 14.07
C ILE A 39 -19.09 10.63 13.04
N THR A 40 -18.58 11.76 13.52
CA THR A 40 -17.85 12.77 12.71
C THR A 40 -16.41 12.36 12.45
N TYR A 41 -16.16 11.14 12.02
CA TYR A 41 -14.82 10.71 11.64
C TYR A 41 -14.60 11.01 10.15
N ARG A 42 -14.22 12.25 9.85
CA ARG A 42 -13.84 12.67 8.50
C ARG A 42 -12.34 12.48 8.31
N GLU A 43 -11.96 11.63 7.38
CA GLU A 43 -10.58 11.47 6.98
C GLU A 43 -10.39 11.74 5.49
N ASN A 44 -9.28 12.38 5.18
CA ASN A 44 -8.94 12.83 3.82
C ASN A 44 -8.50 11.70 2.89
N TYR A 45 -8.90 10.44 3.12
CA TYR A 45 -8.53 9.29 2.29
C TYR A 45 -9.51 8.10 2.44
N SER A 46 -9.50 7.20 1.44
CA SER A 46 -10.38 6.05 1.37
C SER A 46 -10.01 4.96 2.38
N SER A 47 -10.98 4.16 2.81
CA SER A 47 -10.80 3.12 3.83
C SER A 47 -10.87 1.69 3.26
N ILE A 48 -10.51 1.46 2.00
CA ILE A 48 -10.64 0.14 1.34
C ILE A 48 -10.02 -0.98 2.17
N TYR A 49 -8.75 -0.82 2.58
CA TYR A 49 -8.06 -1.85 3.36
C TYR A 49 -8.66 -2.02 4.75
N LEU A 50 -8.96 -0.92 5.44
CA LEU A 50 -9.53 -0.94 6.78
C LEU A 50 -10.93 -1.57 6.79
N SER A 51 -11.72 -1.32 5.75
CA SER A 51 -13.03 -1.95 5.55
C SER A 51 -12.90 -3.46 5.34
N LEU A 52 -11.93 -3.91 4.53
CA LEU A 52 -11.65 -5.34 4.34
C LEU A 52 -11.20 -5.98 5.66
N GLN A 53 -10.30 -5.34 6.39
CA GLN A 53 -9.80 -5.80 7.68
C GLN A 53 -10.96 -5.94 8.68
N TYR A 54 -11.81 -4.91 8.80
CA TYR A 54 -13.00 -4.95 9.64
C TYR A 54 -13.95 -6.08 9.27
N LEU A 55 -14.26 -6.28 8.00
CA LEU A 55 -15.13 -7.38 7.56
C LEU A 55 -14.56 -8.75 7.95
N ILE A 56 -13.25 -8.95 7.83
CA ILE A 56 -12.60 -10.20 8.21
C ILE A 56 -12.67 -10.39 9.72
N THR A 57 -12.46 -9.34 10.53
CA THR A 57 -12.54 -9.44 11.99
C THR A 57 -13.93 -9.85 12.45
N LYS A 58 -14.99 -9.43 11.75
CA LYS A 58 -16.39 -9.78 12.09
C LYS A 58 -16.78 -11.25 11.84
N ILE A 59 -15.95 -12.01 11.11
CA ILE A 59 -16.15 -13.47 10.97
C ILE A 59 -15.80 -14.20 12.28
N PHE A 60 -15.01 -13.58 13.15
CA PHE A 60 -14.51 -14.16 14.40
C PHE A 60 -15.17 -13.52 15.63
N PRO A 61 -15.15 -14.17 16.80
CA PRO A 61 -15.64 -13.56 18.03
C PRO A 61 -14.89 -12.25 18.35
N SER A 62 -15.63 -11.24 18.82
CA SER A 62 -15.11 -9.87 19.08
C SER A 62 -13.87 -9.83 19.99
N LYS A 63 -13.77 -10.75 20.94
CA LYS A 63 -12.59 -10.87 21.83
C LYS A 63 -11.25 -11.12 21.08
N TYR A 64 -11.30 -11.54 19.82
CA TYR A 64 -10.12 -11.80 18.99
C TYR A 64 -9.93 -10.76 17.87
N GLU A 65 -10.68 -9.66 17.90
CA GLU A 65 -10.67 -8.65 16.82
C GLU A 65 -9.27 -8.13 16.53
N ILE A 66 -8.49 -7.82 17.56
CA ILE A 66 -7.11 -7.32 17.45
C ILE A 66 -6.20 -8.41 16.88
N GLN A 67 -6.25 -9.62 17.40
CA GLN A 67 -5.42 -10.76 16.94
C GLN A 67 -5.70 -11.10 15.47
N VAL A 68 -6.97 -11.09 15.06
CA VAL A 68 -7.36 -11.33 13.67
C VAL A 68 -6.86 -10.21 12.78
N SER A 69 -6.99 -8.96 13.19
CA SER A 69 -6.43 -7.81 12.49
C SER A 69 -4.91 -7.95 12.26
N HIS A 70 -4.17 -8.36 13.28
CA HIS A 70 -2.73 -8.62 13.19
C HIS A 70 -2.41 -9.78 12.23
N LEU A 71 -3.20 -10.85 12.24
CA LEU A 71 -3.01 -11.96 11.30
C LEU A 71 -3.28 -11.57 9.85
N VAL A 72 -4.29 -10.72 9.61
CA VAL A 72 -4.55 -10.16 8.28
C VAL A 72 -3.35 -9.35 7.81
N ASN A 73 -2.81 -8.47 8.66
CA ASN A 73 -1.65 -7.67 8.33
C ASN A 73 -0.39 -8.52 8.09
N LEU A 74 -0.17 -9.54 8.93
CA LEU A 74 0.91 -10.53 8.76
C LEU A 74 0.82 -11.25 7.41
N PHE A 75 -0.39 -11.64 6.99
CA PHE A 75 -0.61 -12.27 5.68
C PHE A 75 -0.13 -11.38 4.53
N PHE A 76 -0.52 -10.09 4.50
CA PHE A 76 -0.09 -9.15 3.48
C PHE A 76 1.42 -8.89 3.55
N SER A 77 2.00 -8.82 4.74
CA SER A 77 3.43 -8.66 4.93
C SER A 77 4.24 -9.84 4.37
N LEU A 78 3.82 -11.07 4.65
CA LEU A 78 4.43 -12.28 4.08
C LEU A 78 4.26 -12.34 2.56
N ALA A 79 3.10 -11.92 2.05
CA ALA A 79 2.85 -11.82 0.62
C ALA A 79 3.76 -10.75 -0.04
N THR A 80 4.16 -9.69 0.68
CA THR A 80 5.15 -8.70 0.22
C THR A 80 6.50 -9.36 -0.03
N ILE A 81 7.04 -10.07 0.96
CA ILE A 81 8.33 -10.79 0.83
C ILE A 81 8.29 -11.77 -0.33
N PHE A 82 7.18 -12.52 -0.44
CA PHE A 82 6.98 -13.45 -1.55
C PHE A 82 6.93 -12.76 -2.91
N GLY A 83 6.31 -11.59 -3.00
CA GLY A 83 6.27 -10.76 -4.20
C GLY A 83 7.66 -10.31 -4.64
N ILE A 84 8.49 -9.80 -3.70
CA ILE A 84 9.88 -9.40 -3.97
C ILE A 84 10.70 -10.62 -4.45
N SER A 85 10.55 -11.76 -3.80
CA SER A 85 11.19 -13.01 -4.22
C SER A 85 10.83 -13.39 -5.66
N LYS A 86 9.55 -13.22 -6.06
CA LYS A 86 9.10 -13.44 -7.46
C LYS A 86 9.73 -12.46 -8.43
N ILE A 87 9.83 -11.17 -8.08
CA ILE A 87 10.48 -10.16 -8.91
C ILE A 87 11.95 -10.54 -9.11
N CYS A 88 12.68 -10.84 -8.03
CA CYS A 88 14.08 -11.25 -8.10
C CYS A 88 14.28 -12.52 -8.93
N LYS A 89 13.34 -13.47 -8.89
CA LYS A 89 13.36 -14.66 -9.74
C LYS A 89 13.23 -14.31 -11.23
N ILE A 90 12.45 -13.29 -11.58
CA ILE A 90 12.26 -12.85 -12.97
C ILE A 90 13.46 -12.05 -13.49
N LEU A 91 14.02 -11.18 -12.64
CA LEU A 91 15.13 -10.29 -13.00
C LEU A 91 16.46 -11.02 -13.05
N PHE A 92 16.68 -11.94 -12.13
CA PHE A 92 17.93 -12.68 -11.96
C PHE A 92 17.72 -14.19 -12.14
N ASN A 93 17.49 -14.92 -11.04
CA ASN A 93 17.26 -16.36 -11.08
C ASN A 93 16.55 -16.88 -9.81
N LYS A 94 16.20 -18.17 -9.83
CA LYS A 94 15.48 -18.82 -8.71
C LYS A 94 16.29 -18.84 -7.41
N LYS A 95 17.63 -18.95 -7.49
CA LYS A 95 18.52 -19.00 -6.31
C LYS A 95 18.50 -17.65 -5.59
N ILE A 96 18.69 -16.56 -6.32
CA ILE A 96 18.65 -15.19 -5.77
C ILE A 96 17.27 -14.91 -5.16
N GLY A 97 16.17 -15.28 -5.82
CA GLY A 97 14.83 -15.11 -5.27
C GLY A 97 14.63 -15.79 -3.92
N LYS A 98 15.21 -16.99 -3.70
CA LYS A 98 15.17 -17.68 -2.41
C LYS A 98 16.01 -16.98 -1.34
N ILE A 99 17.20 -16.52 -1.69
CA ILE A 99 18.11 -15.80 -0.77
C ILE A 99 17.45 -14.51 -0.32
N VAL A 100 16.89 -13.72 -1.24
CA VAL A 100 16.19 -12.47 -0.92
C VAL A 100 14.97 -12.71 -0.04
N PHE A 101 14.22 -13.80 -0.26
CA PHE A 101 13.13 -14.18 0.64
C PHE A 101 13.63 -14.36 2.09
N LEU A 102 14.71 -15.10 2.31
CA LEU A 102 15.26 -15.31 3.65
C LEU A 102 15.78 -14.02 4.28
N ILE A 103 16.54 -13.22 3.53
CA ILE A 103 17.07 -11.94 4.02
C ILE A 103 15.94 -11.02 4.50
N LEU A 104 14.88 -10.87 3.70
CA LEU A 104 13.76 -10.00 4.04
C LEU A 104 12.91 -10.55 5.18
N PHE A 105 12.74 -11.87 5.25
CA PHE A 105 12.02 -12.51 6.35
C PHE A 105 12.72 -12.30 7.70
N PHE A 106 14.05 -12.30 7.73
CA PHE A 106 14.83 -12.04 8.93
C PHE A 106 15.24 -10.57 9.10
N TYR A 107 14.77 -9.66 8.23
CA TYR A 107 15.07 -8.25 8.38
C TYR A 107 14.32 -7.66 9.59
N PRO A 108 15.00 -7.23 10.67
CA PRO A 108 14.38 -6.96 11.96
C PRO A 108 13.31 -5.88 11.91
N VAL A 109 13.55 -4.79 11.17
CA VAL A 109 12.60 -3.68 11.07
C VAL A 109 11.31 -4.16 10.39
N PHE A 110 11.42 -4.85 9.25
CA PHE A 110 10.23 -5.34 8.56
C PHE A 110 9.51 -6.40 9.37
N PHE A 111 10.27 -7.34 9.96
CA PHE A 111 9.72 -8.39 10.83
C PHE A 111 8.94 -7.81 12.01
N GLY A 112 9.48 -6.77 12.66
CA GLY A 112 8.83 -6.10 13.79
C GLY A 112 7.50 -5.44 13.41
N HIS A 113 7.36 -4.98 12.17
CA HIS A 113 6.14 -4.30 11.69
C HIS A 113 5.11 -5.24 11.05
N MET A 114 5.46 -6.49 10.73
CA MET A 114 4.60 -7.42 9.98
C MET A 114 3.21 -7.62 10.57
N GLY A 115 3.10 -7.68 11.91
CA GLY A 115 1.84 -8.02 12.57
C GLY A 115 0.92 -6.82 12.77
N PHE A 116 1.45 -5.64 13.10
CA PHE A 116 0.62 -4.53 13.59
C PHE A 116 0.60 -3.27 12.73
N ASN A 117 1.60 -3.07 11.85
CA ASN A 117 1.65 -1.87 11.02
C ASN A 117 0.81 -2.04 9.76
N SER A 118 -0.47 -1.68 9.85
CA SER A 118 -1.45 -1.77 8.77
C SER A 118 -1.23 -0.76 7.64
N LYS A 119 -0.48 0.32 7.88
CA LYS A 119 -0.23 1.37 6.87
C LYS A 119 0.97 1.00 6.00
N ASP A 120 2.17 1.01 6.55
CA ASP A 120 3.40 0.87 5.76
C ASP A 120 3.53 -0.51 5.10
N THR A 121 3.10 -1.58 5.78
CA THR A 121 3.18 -2.94 5.22
C THR A 121 2.23 -3.13 4.04
N ILE A 122 1.07 -2.50 4.05
CA ILE A 122 0.12 -2.56 2.92
C ILE A 122 0.56 -1.68 1.76
N LEU A 123 1.17 -0.53 2.03
CA LEU A 123 1.82 0.27 0.99
C LEU A 123 2.94 -0.52 0.31
N ALA A 124 3.81 -1.16 1.11
CA ALA A 124 4.87 -2.04 0.60
C ALA A 124 4.33 -3.22 -0.21
N PHE A 125 3.27 -3.88 0.28
CA PHE A 125 2.57 -4.95 -0.44
C PHE A 125 2.09 -4.47 -1.81
N SER A 126 1.37 -3.36 -1.85
CA SER A 126 0.81 -2.83 -3.09
C SER A 126 1.91 -2.43 -4.07
N HIS A 127 2.97 -1.75 -3.61
CA HIS A 127 4.10 -1.34 -4.44
C HIS A 127 4.81 -2.54 -5.09
N VAL A 128 5.07 -3.57 -4.31
CA VAL A 128 5.73 -4.80 -4.79
C VAL A 128 4.88 -5.55 -5.82
N TRP A 129 3.59 -5.72 -5.53
CA TRP A 129 2.73 -6.45 -6.45
C TRP A 129 2.37 -5.65 -7.70
N ILE A 130 2.26 -4.32 -7.63
CA ILE A 130 2.15 -3.46 -8.81
C ILE A 130 3.38 -3.64 -9.70
N THR A 131 4.59 -3.60 -9.12
CA THR A 131 5.85 -3.82 -9.86
C THR A 131 5.86 -5.19 -10.54
N TYR A 132 5.53 -6.26 -9.80
CA TYR A 132 5.46 -7.62 -10.35
C TYR A 132 4.46 -7.72 -11.51
N LEU A 133 3.26 -7.19 -11.32
CA LEU A 133 2.18 -7.23 -12.32
C LEU A 133 2.51 -6.37 -13.54
N ALA A 134 3.18 -5.23 -13.37
CA ALA A 134 3.65 -4.41 -14.48
C ALA A 134 4.66 -5.16 -15.35
N ILE A 135 5.66 -5.80 -14.75
CA ILE A 135 6.62 -6.64 -15.50
C ILE A 135 5.87 -7.79 -16.23
N LYS A 136 4.93 -8.43 -15.53
CA LYS A 136 4.12 -9.51 -16.11
C LYS A 136 3.24 -9.00 -17.26
N TYR A 137 2.64 -7.84 -17.12
CA TYR A 137 1.83 -7.20 -18.16
C TYR A 137 2.67 -6.94 -19.42
N LEU A 138 3.84 -6.34 -19.29
CA LEU A 138 4.75 -6.09 -20.44
C LEU A 138 5.06 -7.39 -21.20
N LYS A 139 5.28 -8.49 -20.49
CA LYS A 139 5.56 -9.81 -21.07
C LYS A 139 4.37 -10.48 -21.75
N THR A 140 3.16 -10.17 -21.31
CA THR A 140 1.95 -10.92 -21.70
C THR A 140 0.85 -10.04 -22.26
N GLN A 141 1.15 -8.83 -22.69
CA GLN A 141 0.16 -7.90 -23.22
C GLN A 141 -0.62 -8.47 -24.41
N ASN A 142 0.03 -9.26 -25.27
CA ASN A 142 -0.60 -9.91 -26.42
C ASN A 142 -1.66 -10.96 -26.02
N ILE A 143 -1.60 -11.52 -24.79
CA ILE A 143 -2.57 -12.49 -24.28
C ILE A 143 -3.68 -11.73 -23.54
N LYS A 144 -4.86 -11.58 -24.19
CA LYS A 144 -5.98 -10.75 -23.71
C LYS A 144 -6.36 -11.02 -22.25
N GLU A 145 -6.55 -12.28 -21.89
CA GLU A 145 -6.97 -12.65 -20.52
C GLU A 145 -5.91 -12.30 -19.47
N LYS A 146 -4.62 -12.58 -19.76
CA LYS A 146 -3.52 -12.32 -18.83
C LYS A 146 -3.28 -10.82 -18.65
N SER A 147 -3.31 -10.06 -19.74
CA SER A 147 -3.15 -8.60 -19.69
C SER A 147 -4.30 -7.96 -18.92
N PHE A 148 -5.54 -8.38 -19.16
CA PHE A 148 -6.72 -7.87 -18.46
C PHE A 148 -6.63 -8.12 -16.95
N LYS A 149 -6.30 -9.35 -16.52
CA LYS A 149 -6.09 -9.66 -15.09
C LYS A 149 -5.02 -8.78 -14.46
N CYS A 150 -3.88 -8.56 -15.13
CA CYS A 150 -2.83 -7.69 -14.62
C CYS A 150 -3.36 -6.26 -14.39
N ILE A 151 -4.09 -5.71 -15.35
CA ILE A 151 -4.63 -4.34 -15.29
C ILE A 151 -5.63 -4.17 -14.16
N VAL A 152 -6.56 -5.12 -14.02
CA VAL A 152 -7.56 -5.08 -12.93
C VAL A 152 -6.87 -5.15 -11.56
N TYR A 153 -5.93 -6.08 -11.37
CA TYR A 153 -5.21 -6.18 -10.09
C TYR A 153 -4.33 -4.96 -9.80
N ILE A 154 -3.69 -4.35 -10.81
CA ILE A 154 -2.96 -3.09 -10.63
C ILE A 154 -3.93 -1.99 -10.17
N GLY A 155 -5.09 -1.84 -10.82
CA GLY A 155 -6.10 -0.87 -10.41
C GLY A 155 -6.60 -1.05 -8.98
N ILE A 156 -6.84 -2.30 -8.56
CA ILE A 156 -7.23 -2.64 -7.17
C ILE A 156 -6.12 -2.25 -6.19
N LEU A 157 -4.87 -2.62 -6.47
CA LEU A 157 -3.72 -2.34 -5.59
C LEU A 157 -3.43 -0.84 -5.49
N LEU A 158 -3.59 -0.10 -6.59
CA LEU A 158 -3.51 1.36 -6.60
C LEU A 158 -4.58 1.96 -5.68
N ALA A 159 -5.83 1.48 -5.77
CA ALA A 159 -6.91 1.98 -4.93
C ALA A 159 -6.67 1.67 -3.44
N VAL A 160 -6.23 0.46 -3.11
CA VAL A 160 -5.90 0.07 -1.73
C VAL A 160 -4.82 0.97 -1.15
N ALA A 161 -3.71 1.15 -1.86
CA ALA A 161 -2.58 1.92 -1.34
C ALA A 161 -2.85 3.44 -1.29
N THR A 162 -3.46 4.00 -2.34
CA THR A 162 -3.85 5.41 -2.35
C THR A 162 -4.92 5.69 -1.29
N GLY A 163 -5.78 4.69 -0.99
CA GLY A 163 -6.74 4.76 0.09
C GLY A 163 -6.12 4.80 1.49
N ILE A 164 -4.88 4.32 1.66
CA ILE A 164 -4.13 4.46 2.92
C ILE A 164 -3.37 5.78 2.95
N GLN A 165 -2.77 6.17 1.81
CA GLN A 165 -1.98 7.38 1.71
C GLN A 165 -2.04 7.96 0.29
N LEU A 166 -2.63 9.15 0.13
CA LEU A 166 -2.82 9.79 -1.18
C LEU A 166 -1.52 9.99 -1.96
N VAL A 167 -0.44 10.32 -1.27
CA VAL A 167 0.89 10.54 -1.87
C VAL A 167 1.56 9.25 -2.36
N PHE A 168 0.95 8.06 -2.14
CA PHE A 168 1.47 6.80 -2.65
C PHE A 168 1.73 6.81 -4.16
N ILE A 169 0.88 7.50 -4.93
CA ILE A 169 1.05 7.64 -6.38
C ILE A 169 2.44 8.19 -6.73
N GLY A 170 2.97 9.12 -5.94
CA GLY A 170 4.32 9.65 -6.11
C GLY A 170 5.42 8.60 -5.94
N SER A 171 5.22 7.61 -5.07
CA SER A 171 6.18 6.52 -4.87
C SER A 171 6.30 5.56 -6.07
N LEU A 172 5.36 5.63 -7.02
CA LEU A 172 5.37 4.82 -8.24
C LEU A 172 6.21 5.42 -9.37
N LEU A 173 6.73 6.64 -9.22
CA LEU A 173 7.58 7.27 -10.24
C LEU A 173 8.72 6.38 -10.73
N PRO A 174 9.49 5.66 -9.88
CA PRO A 174 10.53 4.75 -10.36
C PRO A 174 9.97 3.60 -11.20
N ILE A 175 8.79 3.07 -10.87
CA ILE A 175 8.15 1.99 -11.64
C ILE A 175 7.67 2.52 -12.99
N ILE A 176 7.08 3.70 -13.01
CA ILE A 176 6.63 4.35 -14.24
C ILE A 176 7.83 4.60 -15.16
N LEU A 177 8.92 5.15 -14.62
CA LEU A 177 10.16 5.36 -15.35
C LEU A 177 10.72 4.04 -15.90
N PHE A 178 10.76 2.99 -15.08
CA PHE A 178 11.17 1.65 -15.53
C PHE A 178 10.31 1.15 -16.70
N ILE A 179 8.97 1.27 -16.62
CA ILE A 179 8.06 0.87 -17.69
C ILE A 179 8.34 1.65 -18.97
N LEU A 180 8.54 2.96 -18.88
CA LEU A 180 8.86 3.81 -20.02
C LEU A 180 10.21 3.43 -20.65
N LEU A 181 11.24 3.22 -19.83
CA LEU A 181 12.55 2.76 -20.30
C LEU A 181 12.47 1.38 -20.99
N GLU A 182 11.66 0.46 -20.45
CA GLU A 182 11.43 -0.84 -21.10
C GLU A 182 10.68 -0.70 -22.42
N ILE A 183 9.67 0.17 -22.49
CA ILE A 183 8.87 0.37 -23.72
C ILE A 183 9.69 1.03 -24.82
N PHE A 184 10.51 2.03 -24.49
CA PHE A 184 11.17 2.84 -25.50
C PHE A 184 12.63 2.45 -25.73
N TYR A 185 13.33 1.94 -24.73
CA TYR A 185 14.78 1.74 -24.79
C TYR A 185 15.20 0.27 -24.66
N PHE A 186 15.01 -0.37 -23.50
CA PHE A 186 15.59 -1.69 -23.24
C PHE A 186 14.89 -2.83 -23.97
N LYS A 187 13.58 -2.81 -24.06
CA LYS A 187 12.74 -3.82 -24.74
C LYS A 187 12.98 -5.27 -24.29
N LYS A 188 13.50 -5.47 -23.06
CA LYS A 188 13.88 -6.78 -22.53
C LYS A 188 12.65 -7.58 -22.03
N PHE A 189 11.68 -6.88 -21.44
CA PHE A 189 10.49 -7.49 -20.87
C PHE A 189 9.23 -7.31 -21.72
N ILE A 190 9.32 -6.67 -22.86
CA ILE A 190 8.21 -6.45 -23.78
C ILE A 190 7.95 -7.70 -24.63
N CYS A 191 6.68 -8.08 -24.80
CA CYS A 191 6.31 -9.11 -25.76
C CYS A 191 6.52 -8.63 -27.22
N LYS A 192 6.82 -9.57 -28.15
CA LYS A 192 7.11 -9.26 -29.57
C LYS A 192 5.99 -8.47 -30.27
N GLU A 193 4.74 -8.71 -29.88
CA GLU A 193 3.54 -8.09 -30.46
C GLU A 193 2.97 -6.99 -29.56
N PHE A 194 3.83 -6.18 -28.93
CA PHE A 194 3.40 -5.11 -28.06
C PHE A 194 2.69 -3.99 -28.82
N SER A 195 1.48 -3.62 -28.38
CA SER A 195 0.68 -2.56 -28.98
C SER A 195 0.59 -1.34 -28.07
N TYR A 196 1.10 -0.19 -28.53
CA TYR A 196 1.00 1.08 -27.80
C TYR A 196 -0.46 1.55 -27.63
N LYS A 197 -1.30 1.36 -28.66
CA LYS A 197 -2.73 1.69 -28.60
C LYS A 197 -3.42 0.88 -27.52
N LYS A 198 -3.14 -0.42 -27.46
CA LYS A 198 -3.67 -1.30 -26.41
C LYS A 198 -3.15 -0.89 -25.03
N PHE A 199 -1.87 -0.50 -24.92
CA PHE A 199 -1.29 -0.03 -23.67
C PHE A 199 -2.04 1.19 -23.11
N LEU A 200 -2.32 2.20 -23.94
CA LEU A 200 -3.09 3.38 -23.53
C LEU A 200 -4.53 3.03 -23.12
N LEU A 201 -5.20 2.18 -23.87
CA LEU A 201 -6.54 1.71 -23.51
C LEU A 201 -6.55 0.92 -22.19
N ASP A 202 -5.53 0.12 -21.96
CA ASP A 202 -5.38 -0.65 -20.73
C ASP A 202 -5.05 0.24 -19.53
N LEU A 203 -4.29 1.34 -19.71
CA LEU A 203 -4.12 2.38 -18.68
C LEU A 203 -5.44 3.05 -18.30
N LEU A 204 -6.29 3.37 -19.28
CA LEU A 204 -7.63 3.92 -19.02
C LEU A 204 -8.50 2.94 -18.22
N LYS A 205 -8.47 1.65 -18.55
CA LYS A 205 -9.18 0.62 -17.77
C LYS A 205 -8.64 0.50 -16.36
N CYS A 206 -7.31 0.54 -16.20
CA CYS A 206 -6.67 0.55 -14.88
C CYS A 206 -7.14 1.74 -14.04
N PHE A 207 -7.12 2.94 -14.64
CA PHE A 207 -7.61 4.15 -13.99
C PHE A 207 -9.09 4.06 -13.62
N PHE A 208 -9.92 3.49 -14.50
CA PHE A 208 -11.35 3.29 -14.21
C PHE A 208 -11.57 2.37 -13.00
N VAL A 209 -10.87 1.23 -12.93
CA VAL A 209 -10.96 0.31 -11.79
C VAL A 209 -10.47 0.99 -10.50
N PHE A 210 -9.33 1.68 -10.58
CA PHE A 210 -8.77 2.45 -9.47
C PHE A 210 -9.76 3.48 -8.95
N TYR A 211 -10.28 4.32 -9.84
CA TYR A 211 -11.15 5.44 -9.48
C TYR A 211 -12.48 4.96 -8.90
N LEU A 212 -13.09 3.96 -9.53
CA LEU A 212 -14.34 3.37 -9.05
C LEU A 212 -14.21 2.82 -7.61
N LEU A 213 -13.12 2.15 -7.30
CA LEU A 213 -12.89 1.62 -5.95
C LEU A 213 -12.59 2.74 -4.95
N ILE A 214 -11.78 3.72 -5.33
CA ILE A 214 -11.48 4.86 -4.46
C ILE A 214 -12.75 5.58 -4.05
N ILE A 215 -13.59 5.99 -5.01
CA ILE A 215 -14.82 6.72 -4.70
C ILE A 215 -15.83 5.87 -3.93
N LEU A 216 -15.89 4.55 -4.17
CA LEU A 216 -16.81 3.67 -3.47
C LEU A 216 -16.53 3.64 -1.95
N PHE A 217 -15.25 3.56 -1.57
CA PHE A 217 -14.84 3.44 -0.16
C PHE A 217 -14.38 4.76 0.48
N TRP A 218 -14.46 5.86 -0.23
CA TRP A 218 -14.13 7.18 0.31
C TRP A 218 -15.40 8.00 0.49
N ILE A 219 -16.06 7.80 1.62
CA ILE A 219 -17.37 8.37 1.91
C ILE A 219 -17.38 9.90 1.89
N ASP A 220 -16.28 10.55 2.26
CA ASP A 220 -16.17 12.01 2.29
C ASP A 220 -16.22 12.66 0.90
N VAL A 221 -15.99 11.91 -0.17
CA VAL A 221 -16.07 12.45 -1.54
C VAL A 221 -17.43 12.22 -2.20
N HIS A 222 -18.35 11.48 -1.57
CA HIS A 222 -19.66 11.18 -2.15
C HIS A 222 -20.50 12.43 -2.50
N PRO A 223 -20.41 13.56 -1.77
CA PRO A 223 -21.13 14.78 -2.16
C PRO A 223 -20.70 15.33 -3.54
N ASN A 224 -19.43 15.14 -3.93
CA ASN A 224 -18.93 15.51 -5.24
C ASN A 224 -17.73 14.63 -5.64
N ILE A 225 -18.04 13.49 -6.25
CA ILE A 225 -17.05 12.45 -6.61
C ILE A 225 -16.00 12.92 -7.64
N PHE A 226 -16.27 13.98 -8.40
CA PHE A 226 -15.33 14.49 -9.41
C PHE A 226 -14.39 15.57 -8.87
N ARG A 227 -14.85 16.41 -7.94
CA ARG A 227 -14.09 17.54 -7.43
C ARG A 227 -13.32 17.20 -6.16
N LEU A 228 -13.99 16.62 -5.16
CA LEU A 228 -13.41 16.42 -3.83
C LEU A 228 -12.16 15.53 -3.80
N PRO A 229 -12.02 14.41 -4.55
CA PRO A 229 -10.79 13.64 -4.57
C PRO A 229 -9.56 14.47 -4.97
N PHE A 230 -9.73 15.38 -5.94
CA PHE A 230 -8.65 16.26 -6.39
C PHE A 230 -8.35 17.37 -5.39
N GLU A 231 -9.38 17.94 -4.74
CA GLU A 231 -9.19 18.95 -3.69
C GLU A 231 -8.44 18.37 -2.49
N PHE A 232 -8.79 17.16 -2.03
CA PHE A 232 -8.07 16.48 -0.96
C PHE A 232 -6.63 16.17 -1.36
N LEU A 233 -6.40 15.73 -2.61
CA LEU A 233 -5.05 15.48 -3.10
C LEU A 233 -4.22 16.77 -3.11
N LEU A 234 -4.76 17.86 -3.63
CA LEU A 234 -4.07 19.16 -3.65
C LEU A 234 -3.86 19.70 -2.24
N GLY A 235 -4.85 19.60 -1.36
CA GLY A 235 -4.73 19.98 0.05
C GLY A 235 -3.65 19.24 0.82
N THR A 236 -3.27 18.03 0.37
CA THR A 236 -2.15 17.30 0.96
C THR A 236 -0.81 18.01 0.76
N PHE A 237 -0.69 18.82 -0.28
CA PHE A 237 0.51 19.63 -0.56
C PHE A 237 0.45 21.03 0.05
N ASP A 238 -0.75 21.49 0.45
CA ASP A 238 -0.99 22.81 1.03
C ASP A 238 -0.91 22.83 2.56
N THR A 239 -0.70 21.67 3.21
CA THR A 239 -0.56 21.60 4.66
C THR A 239 0.65 22.40 5.12
N ASP A 240 0.42 23.34 6.03
CA ASP A 240 1.51 24.07 6.70
C ASP A 240 2.34 23.08 7.51
N TYR A 241 3.51 22.71 6.99
CA TYR A 241 4.44 21.74 7.60
C TYR A 241 4.89 22.13 9.00
N LYS A 242 4.60 23.36 9.45
CA LYS A 242 4.89 23.82 10.81
C LYS A 242 4.06 23.10 11.88
N THR A 243 2.97 22.45 11.51
CA THR A 243 2.10 21.67 12.42
C THR A 243 2.39 20.18 12.47
N GLY A 244 3.50 19.72 11.86
CA GLY A 244 3.92 18.32 11.86
C GLY A 244 4.11 17.77 13.29
N TRP A 245 4.08 16.44 13.43
CA TRP A 245 4.32 15.75 14.70
C TRP A 245 5.53 16.32 15.42
N CYS A 246 5.33 16.72 16.66
CA CYS A 246 6.44 17.06 17.55
C CYS A 246 7.21 15.77 17.93
N CYS A 247 8.39 15.96 18.45
CA CYS A 247 8.98 14.96 19.32
C CYS A 247 9.57 13.75 18.60
N ASN A 248 10.04 13.92 17.37
CA ASN A 248 10.88 12.91 16.72
C ASN A 248 12.24 12.84 17.39
N LEU A 249 12.56 11.74 18.07
CA LEU A 249 13.86 11.54 18.73
C LEU A 249 14.92 11.15 17.69
N ILE A 250 15.89 12.04 17.45
CA ILE A 250 16.97 11.82 16.49
C ILE A 250 18.30 12.15 17.17
N ASN A 251 19.21 11.18 17.28
CA ASN A 251 20.51 11.35 17.94
C ASN A 251 20.40 11.92 19.37
N GLY A 252 19.42 11.48 20.16
CA GLY A 252 19.22 11.92 21.53
C GLY A 252 18.58 13.31 21.70
N LYS A 253 18.15 13.95 20.61
CA LYS A 253 17.44 15.23 20.63
C LYS A 253 16.06 15.12 20.00
N TYR A 254 15.08 15.88 20.50
CA TYR A 254 13.75 15.96 19.94
C TYR A 254 13.68 17.03 18.86
N TYR A 255 13.03 16.70 17.73
CA TYR A 255 12.83 17.60 16.60
C TYR A 255 11.37 17.58 16.15
N PHE A 256 10.87 18.71 15.68
CA PHE A 256 9.65 18.70 14.87
C PHE A 256 9.94 18.07 13.52
N SER A 257 8.91 17.52 12.85
CA SER A 257 9.09 16.82 11.57
C SER A 257 9.74 17.69 10.49
N HIS A 258 9.40 18.99 10.45
CA HIS A 258 9.97 19.96 9.50
C HIS A 258 11.42 20.39 9.83
N GLU A 259 11.88 20.15 11.07
CA GLU A 259 13.23 20.47 11.54
C GLU A 259 14.17 19.26 11.46
N ALA A 260 13.70 18.14 10.96
CA ALA A 260 14.50 16.91 10.89
C ALA A 260 15.82 17.14 10.13
N PRO A 261 16.97 16.61 10.63
CA PRO A 261 18.27 16.78 9.98
C PRO A 261 18.24 16.27 8.52
N LYS A 262 18.93 16.99 7.60
CA LYS A 262 18.96 16.68 6.16
C LYS A 262 19.25 15.21 5.82
N PHE A 263 20.03 14.51 6.64
CA PHE A 263 20.39 13.09 6.44
C PHE A 263 19.62 12.13 7.36
N TYR A 264 18.45 12.53 7.87
CA TYR A 264 17.66 11.72 8.79
C TYR A 264 17.36 10.31 8.24
N PHE A 265 16.88 10.22 7.02
CA PHE A 265 16.54 8.92 6.41
C PHE A 265 17.77 8.05 6.20
N LEU A 266 18.89 8.59 5.75
CA LEU A 266 20.13 7.84 5.56
C LEU A 266 20.66 7.32 6.90
N LYS A 267 20.68 8.16 7.93
CA LYS A 267 21.08 7.75 9.27
C LYS A 267 20.15 6.67 9.83
N SER A 268 18.84 6.86 9.73
CA SER A 268 17.86 5.89 10.19
C SER A 268 18.03 4.54 9.46
N PHE A 269 18.29 4.58 8.15
CA PHE A 269 18.57 3.36 7.38
C PHE A 269 19.82 2.64 7.91
N ILE A 270 20.93 3.34 8.10
CA ILE A 270 22.18 2.75 8.60
C ILE A 270 21.97 2.17 10.01
N TYR A 271 21.40 2.92 10.95
CA TYR A 271 21.24 2.47 12.33
C TYR A 271 20.19 1.34 12.50
N LYS A 272 19.19 1.29 11.65
CA LYS A 272 18.12 0.28 11.73
C LYS A 272 18.38 -0.94 10.84
N SER A 273 19.35 -0.88 9.95
CA SER A 273 19.72 -2.02 9.11
C SER A 273 20.72 -2.93 9.82
N PRO A 274 20.55 -4.24 9.75
CA PRO A 274 21.51 -5.17 10.29
C PRO A 274 22.79 -5.15 9.44
N GLU A 275 23.93 -5.48 10.07
CA GLU A 275 25.27 -5.42 9.46
C GLU A 275 25.39 -6.22 8.15
N TYR A 276 24.65 -7.33 8.02
CA TYR A 276 24.67 -8.14 6.80
C TYR A 276 23.98 -7.48 5.58
N LEU A 277 23.37 -6.29 5.75
CA LEU A 277 22.79 -5.48 4.67
C LEU A 277 23.60 -4.21 4.36
N LEU A 278 24.49 -3.84 5.26
CA LEU A 278 25.40 -2.70 5.09
C LEU A 278 26.71 -3.15 4.47
#